data_83e05a9ea76496b184c524181341d1e3
#
_entry.id   83e05a9ea76496b184c524181341d1e3
#
_cell.length_a   1.000
_cell.length_b   1.000
_cell.length_c   1.000
_cell.angle_alpha   90.00
_cell.angle_beta   90.00
_cell.angle_gamma   90.00
#
_symmetry.space_group_name_H-M   'P 1'
#
loop_
_entity.id
_entity.type
_entity.pdbx_description
1 polymer ?
#
loop_
_entity_poly.entity_id
_entity_poly.type
_entity_poly.pdbx_seq_one_letter_code
_entity_poly.pdbx_strand_id
1 'polypeptide(L)'
;LRPETWDAFLDSGAQVLFNLEEPKTGRDYAKVTAPLFIHSVTATSKQAKLPPTAIRINGWPGFLKRAHWEFAGTMTESHREALHALAKQHTQVPDEPGFIAARIIAMIINEAYYAKGEQVSSEADIDIAMKLGTNYPLGPFEWARLIGLKKIHALLSELSSIDPRYTPSPTLSQEAANA
;
A
#
# COMPACT_ATOMS: atom_id res chain seq x y z
N LEU A 1 -7.01 -11.85 -17.58
CA LEU A 1 -8.17 -11.01 -17.93
C LEU A 1 -8.11 -9.71 -17.12
N ARG A 2 -8.35 -8.58 -17.78
CA ARG A 2 -8.51 -7.28 -17.15
C ARG A 2 -9.91 -6.76 -17.49
N PRO A 3 -10.91 -7.07 -16.67
CA PRO A 3 -12.29 -6.66 -16.93
C PRO A 3 -12.43 -5.14 -16.89
N GLU A 4 -13.25 -4.59 -17.78
CA GLU A 4 -13.46 -3.14 -17.90
C GLU A 4 -14.49 -2.62 -16.87
N THR A 5 -15.38 -3.50 -16.40
CA THR A 5 -16.43 -3.13 -15.44
C THR A 5 -16.36 -3.99 -14.17
N TRP A 6 -16.99 -3.51 -13.09
CA TRP A 6 -17.08 -4.27 -11.85
C TRP A 6 -17.89 -5.57 -12.02
N ASP A 7 -18.99 -5.53 -12.77
CA ASP A 7 -19.80 -6.73 -13.01
C ASP A 7 -19.03 -7.76 -13.85
N ALA A 8 -18.32 -7.33 -14.91
CA ALA A 8 -17.46 -8.22 -15.67
C ALA A 8 -16.30 -8.80 -14.83
N PHE A 9 -15.83 -8.08 -13.80
CA PHE A 9 -14.87 -8.60 -12.84
C PHE A 9 -15.46 -9.71 -11.97
N LEU A 10 -16.69 -9.55 -11.48
CA LEU A 10 -17.40 -10.53 -10.68
C LEU A 10 -17.74 -11.78 -11.49
N ASP A 11 -18.18 -11.60 -12.74
CA ASP A 11 -18.67 -12.66 -13.63
C ASP A 11 -17.53 -13.31 -14.45
N SER A 12 -16.28 -12.99 -14.15
CA SER A 12 -15.12 -13.46 -14.92
C SER A 12 -14.92 -14.98 -14.92
N GLY A 13 -15.55 -15.71 -14.00
CA GLY A 13 -15.31 -17.16 -13.82
C GLY A 13 -13.91 -17.50 -13.33
N ALA A 14 -13.12 -16.50 -12.90
CA ALA A 14 -11.77 -16.71 -12.44
C ALA A 14 -11.77 -17.42 -11.07
N GLN A 15 -10.81 -18.35 -10.90
CA GLN A 15 -10.63 -19.07 -9.63
C GLN A 15 -10.13 -18.15 -8.51
N VAL A 16 -9.39 -17.10 -8.85
CA VAL A 16 -8.86 -16.09 -7.92
C VAL A 16 -8.93 -14.72 -8.58
N LEU A 17 -9.32 -13.72 -7.81
CA LEU A 17 -9.47 -12.34 -8.26
C LEU A 17 -8.39 -11.44 -7.65
N PHE A 18 -7.91 -10.48 -8.44
CA PHE A 18 -6.97 -9.45 -7.99
C PHE A 18 -7.57 -8.07 -8.26
N ASN A 19 -7.94 -7.34 -7.22
CA ASN A 19 -8.27 -5.91 -7.30
C ASN A 19 -7.05 -5.09 -6.88
N LEU A 20 -6.35 -4.51 -7.85
CA LEU A 20 -5.13 -3.72 -7.64
C LEU A 20 -5.41 -2.21 -7.50
N GLU A 21 -6.66 -1.83 -7.39
CA GLU A 21 -7.07 -0.48 -7.03
C GLU A 21 -7.47 -0.41 -5.56
N GLU A 22 -7.24 0.73 -4.91
CA GLU A 22 -7.75 0.97 -3.55
C GLU A 22 -9.28 0.75 -3.53
N PRO A 23 -9.83 0.25 -2.41
CA PRO A 23 -11.27 0.04 -2.29
C PRO A 23 -12.04 1.33 -2.56
N LYS A 24 -12.96 1.28 -3.53
CA LYS A 24 -13.77 2.44 -3.91
C LYS A 24 -15.12 2.39 -3.21
N THR A 25 -15.58 3.54 -2.73
CA THR A 25 -16.95 3.72 -2.26
C THR A 25 -17.94 3.34 -3.37
N GLY A 26 -18.98 2.57 -3.04
CA GLY A 26 -20.00 2.14 -4.00
C GLY A 26 -19.73 0.79 -4.68
N ARG A 27 -18.55 0.18 -4.50
CA ARG A 27 -18.34 -1.22 -4.88
C ARG A 27 -18.87 -2.15 -3.79
N ASP A 28 -19.75 -3.06 -4.16
CA ASP A 28 -20.27 -4.07 -3.26
C ASP A 28 -19.34 -5.30 -3.26
N TYR A 29 -18.38 -5.29 -2.38
CA TYR A 29 -17.44 -6.41 -2.23
C TYR A 29 -18.09 -7.66 -1.61
N ALA A 30 -19.29 -7.55 -0.99
CA ALA A 30 -19.99 -8.69 -0.45
C ALA A 30 -20.47 -9.67 -1.55
N LYS A 31 -20.59 -9.22 -2.78
CA LYS A 31 -20.89 -10.06 -3.94
C LYS A 31 -19.72 -10.92 -4.41
N VAL A 32 -18.50 -10.66 -3.92
CA VAL A 32 -17.31 -11.42 -4.32
C VAL A 32 -17.28 -12.73 -3.53
N THR A 33 -17.55 -13.83 -4.20
CA THR A 33 -17.52 -15.18 -3.62
C THR A 33 -16.20 -15.90 -3.83
N ALA A 34 -15.48 -15.56 -4.91
CA ALA A 34 -14.15 -16.11 -5.20
C ALA A 34 -13.09 -15.52 -4.26
N PRO A 35 -12.00 -16.26 -3.97
CA PRO A 35 -10.84 -15.72 -3.25
C PRO A 35 -10.33 -14.44 -3.90
N LEU A 36 -10.17 -13.38 -3.11
CA LEU A 36 -9.83 -12.05 -3.58
C LEU A 36 -8.55 -11.54 -2.94
N PHE A 37 -7.57 -11.17 -3.74
CA PHE A 37 -6.47 -10.28 -3.34
C PHE A 37 -6.88 -8.84 -3.61
N ILE A 38 -6.83 -8.00 -2.58
CA ILE A 38 -7.19 -6.58 -2.73
C ILE A 38 -6.05 -5.67 -2.26
N HIS A 39 -5.67 -4.74 -3.13
CA HIS A 39 -4.82 -3.64 -2.73
C HIS A 39 -5.59 -2.71 -1.79
N SER A 40 -5.26 -2.75 -0.51
CA SER A 40 -5.80 -1.84 0.50
C SER A 40 -4.72 -1.59 1.56
N VAL A 41 -3.93 -0.54 1.35
CA VAL A 41 -2.84 -0.18 2.27
C VAL A 41 -3.35 0.65 3.43
N THR A 42 -4.20 1.62 3.16
CA THR A 42 -4.65 2.61 4.14
C THR A 42 -5.80 2.07 5.01
N ALA A 43 -6.78 1.37 4.40
CA ALA A 43 -7.94 0.86 5.12
C ALA A 43 -7.77 -0.60 5.55
N THR A 44 -8.23 -0.93 6.76
CA THR A 44 -8.37 -2.31 7.25
C THR A 44 -9.50 -3.05 6.51
N SER A 45 -9.56 -4.37 6.64
CA SER A 45 -10.65 -5.18 6.06
C SER A 45 -12.02 -4.72 6.57
N LYS A 46 -12.11 -4.36 7.85
CA LYS A 46 -13.35 -3.84 8.46
C LYS A 46 -13.75 -2.49 7.89
N GLN A 47 -12.82 -1.54 7.80
CA GLN A 47 -13.07 -0.20 7.26
C GLN A 47 -13.47 -0.25 5.78
N ALA A 48 -12.83 -1.10 5.00
CA ALA A 48 -13.12 -1.30 3.59
C ALA A 48 -14.32 -2.23 3.34
N LYS A 49 -14.95 -2.78 4.38
CA LYS A 49 -16.09 -3.72 4.32
C LYS A 49 -15.83 -4.90 3.38
N LEU A 50 -14.64 -5.50 3.50
CA LEU A 50 -14.22 -6.60 2.66
C LEU A 50 -14.90 -7.92 3.08
N PRO A 51 -15.18 -8.83 2.12
CA PRO A 51 -15.71 -10.14 2.44
C PRO A 51 -14.65 -11.01 3.13
N PRO A 52 -15.06 -12.06 3.88
CA PRO A 52 -14.12 -12.99 4.53
C PRO A 52 -13.19 -13.72 3.54
N THR A 53 -13.57 -13.80 2.27
CA THR A 53 -12.79 -14.38 1.18
C THR A 53 -11.71 -13.43 0.64
N ALA A 54 -11.63 -12.21 1.14
CA ALA A 54 -10.63 -11.25 0.71
C ALA A 54 -9.41 -11.25 1.65
N ILE A 55 -8.23 -11.18 1.05
CA ILE A 55 -6.99 -10.83 1.74
C ILE A 55 -6.44 -9.52 1.20
N ARG A 56 -5.99 -8.67 2.10
CA ARG A 56 -5.37 -7.39 1.76
C ARG A 56 -3.91 -7.61 1.41
N ILE A 57 -3.42 -6.89 0.40
CA ILE A 57 -2.00 -6.87 0.00
C ILE A 57 -1.53 -5.43 -0.23
N ASN A 58 -0.22 -5.24 -0.17
CA ASN A 58 0.40 -3.96 -0.53
C ASN A 58 0.61 -3.89 -2.05
N GLY A 59 -0.32 -3.23 -2.74
CA GLY A 59 -0.28 -3.01 -4.19
C GLY A 59 0.38 -1.68 -4.61
N TRP A 60 1.07 -0.96 -3.73
CA TRP A 60 1.77 0.26 -4.12
C TRP A 60 2.77 0.00 -5.25
N PRO A 61 3.04 1.00 -6.11
CA PRO A 61 4.01 0.87 -7.20
C PRO A 61 5.34 0.30 -6.71
N GLY A 62 5.83 -0.73 -7.40
CA GLY A 62 7.06 -1.44 -7.04
C GLY A 62 6.92 -2.59 -6.06
N PHE A 63 5.86 -2.63 -5.21
CA PHE A 63 5.71 -3.65 -4.17
C PHE A 63 5.28 -5.01 -4.72
N LEU A 64 4.40 -5.05 -5.72
CA LEU A 64 3.96 -6.30 -6.35
C LEU A 64 5.09 -7.05 -7.09
N LYS A 65 6.16 -6.35 -7.46
CA LYS A 65 7.33 -6.96 -8.10
C LYS A 65 8.24 -7.72 -7.12
N ARG A 66 8.13 -7.43 -5.81
CA ARG A 66 8.94 -8.10 -4.78
C ARG A 66 8.63 -9.59 -4.73
N ALA A 67 9.63 -10.40 -4.44
CA ALA A 67 9.46 -11.84 -4.26
C ALA A 67 8.64 -12.16 -3.00
N HIS A 68 8.67 -11.30 -1.99
CA HIS A 68 7.99 -11.47 -0.72
C HIS A 68 6.84 -10.47 -0.57
N TRP A 69 5.63 -10.98 -0.30
CA TRP A 69 4.42 -10.18 -0.06
C TRP A 69 3.96 -10.25 1.39
N GLU A 70 3.49 -9.14 1.91
CA GLU A 70 2.76 -9.03 3.16
C GLU A 70 1.27 -9.11 2.88
N PHE A 71 0.54 -9.84 3.69
CA PHE A 71 -0.92 -9.91 3.57
C PHE A 71 -1.60 -9.86 4.93
N ALA A 72 -2.83 -9.35 4.96
CA ALA A 72 -3.71 -9.38 6.11
C ALA A 72 -5.06 -10.01 5.73
N GLY A 73 -5.59 -10.82 6.63
CA GLY A 73 -6.83 -11.58 6.41
C GLY A 73 -6.63 -13.08 6.50
N THR A 74 -7.67 -13.86 6.21
CA THR A 74 -7.65 -15.33 6.28
C THR A 74 -7.32 -15.92 4.92
N MET A 75 -6.16 -16.56 4.81
CA MET A 75 -5.71 -17.20 3.58
C MET A 75 -6.43 -18.54 3.38
N THR A 76 -7.05 -18.71 2.21
CA THR A 76 -7.60 -20.00 1.74
C THR A 76 -6.57 -20.78 0.94
N GLU A 77 -6.87 -22.05 0.60
CA GLU A 77 -6.00 -22.85 -0.26
C GLU A 77 -5.81 -22.21 -1.64
N SER A 78 -6.88 -21.71 -2.24
CA SER A 78 -6.79 -21.04 -3.54
C SER A 78 -5.89 -19.78 -3.53
N HIS A 79 -5.83 -19.06 -2.38
CA HIS A 79 -4.85 -17.97 -2.24
C HIS A 79 -3.40 -18.51 -2.23
N ARG A 80 -3.14 -19.63 -1.53
CA ARG A 80 -1.82 -20.26 -1.49
C ARG A 80 -1.38 -20.76 -2.86
N GLU A 81 -2.27 -21.42 -3.57
CA GLU A 81 -2.02 -21.89 -4.95
C GLU A 81 -1.69 -20.72 -5.89
N ALA A 82 -2.44 -19.61 -5.79
CA ALA A 82 -2.17 -18.41 -6.59
C ALA A 82 -0.80 -17.80 -6.27
N LEU A 83 -0.43 -17.68 -4.99
CA LEU A 83 0.88 -17.17 -4.58
C LEU A 83 2.01 -18.10 -5.05
N HIS A 84 1.81 -19.40 -4.96
CA HIS A 84 2.76 -20.39 -5.47
C HIS A 84 2.94 -20.27 -6.99
N ALA A 85 1.84 -20.16 -7.74
CA ALA A 85 1.87 -19.95 -9.19
C ALA A 85 2.58 -18.65 -9.61
N LEU A 86 2.49 -17.61 -8.76
CA LEU A 86 3.18 -16.34 -8.95
C LEU A 86 4.61 -16.34 -8.38
N ALA A 87 5.11 -17.47 -7.86
CA ALA A 87 6.40 -17.58 -7.19
C ALA A 87 6.60 -16.55 -6.06
N LYS A 88 5.54 -16.28 -5.26
CA LYS A 88 5.57 -15.33 -4.14
C LYS A 88 5.72 -16.05 -2.81
N GLN A 89 6.76 -15.66 -2.06
CA GLN A 89 6.80 -15.87 -0.62
C GLN A 89 5.84 -14.89 0.07
N HIS A 90 5.40 -15.22 1.28
CA HIS A 90 4.43 -14.38 1.96
C HIS A 90 4.55 -14.43 3.48
N THR A 91 4.15 -13.34 4.13
CA THR A 91 4.03 -13.24 5.59
C THR A 91 2.67 -12.66 5.94
N GLN A 92 1.97 -13.33 6.85
CA GLN A 92 0.75 -12.79 7.43
C GLN A 92 1.09 -11.74 8.49
N VAL A 93 0.39 -10.62 8.41
CA VAL A 93 0.50 -9.52 9.37
C VAL A 93 -0.86 -9.18 9.97
N PRO A 94 -0.92 -8.48 11.11
CA PRO A 94 -2.16 -7.96 11.66
C PRO A 94 -2.94 -7.11 10.65
N ASP A 95 -4.27 -7.11 10.75
CA ASP A 95 -5.15 -6.31 9.89
C ASP A 95 -5.16 -4.84 10.34
N GLU A 96 -4.03 -4.18 10.11
CA GLU A 96 -3.78 -2.77 10.44
C GLU A 96 -3.42 -1.96 9.20
N PRO A 97 -3.57 -0.62 9.21
CA PRO A 97 -3.11 0.24 8.13
C PRO A 97 -1.59 0.13 7.91
N GLY A 98 -1.16 0.12 6.64
CA GLY A 98 0.23 0.29 6.22
C GLY A 98 1.06 -0.98 6.11
N PHE A 99 0.60 -2.14 6.57
CA PHE A 99 1.43 -3.34 6.64
C PHE A 99 2.77 -3.05 7.36
N ILE A 100 3.84 -3.78 7.07
CA ILE A 100 5.19 -3.48 7.60
C ILE A 100 5.89 -2.48 6.67
N ALA A 101 6.04 -2.84 5.40
CA ALA A 101 6.92 -2.09 4.49
C ALA A 101 6.34 -0.72 4.11
N ALA A 102 5.03 -0.60 3.87
CA ALA A 102 4.44 0.68 3.52
C ALA A 102 4.49 1.66 4.69
N ARG A 103 4.28 1.18 5.94
CA ARG A 103 4.39 1.99 7.16
C ARG A 103 5.81 2.53 7.35
N ILE A 104 6.83 1.68 7.21
CA ILE A 104 8.24 2.08 7.34
C ILE A 104 8.61 3.10 6.26
N ILE A 105 8.29 2.83 5.00
CA ILE A 105 8.63 3.73 3.89
C ILE A 105 7.90 5.07 4.01
N ALA A 106 6.61 5.07 4.40
CA ALA A 106 5.89 6.31 4.64
C ALA A 106 6.55 7.17 5.73
N MET A 107 7.07 6.57 6.80
CA MET A 107 7.80 7.29 7.85
C MET A 107 9.16 7.81 7.36
N ILE A 108 9.91 7.05 6.57
CA ILE A 108 11.16 7.51 5.97
C ILE A 108 10.92 8.73 5.06
N ILE A 109 9.85 8.68 4.26
CA ILE A 109 9.45 9.80 3.41
C ILE A 109 9.05 10.99 4.28
N ASN A 110 8.25 10.78 5.33
CA ASN A 110 7.80 11.83 6.22
C ASN A 110 8.97 12.57 6.87
N GLU A 111 9.96 11.85 7.35
CA GLU A 111 11.17 12.42 7.95
C GLU A 111 11.96 13.23 6.93
N ALA A 112 12.11 12.74 5.70
CA ALA A 112 12.76 13.50 4.63
C ALA A 112 12.01 14.81 4.30
N TYR A 113 10.69 14.81 4.40
CA TYR A 113 9.88 16.02 4.22
C TYR A 113 9.98 16.99 5.41
N TYR A 114 10.22 16.51 6.63
CA TYR A 114 10.61 17.39 7.75
C TYR A 114 11.96 18.05 7.48
N ALA A 115 12.99 17.25 7.11
CA ALA A 115 14.32 17.77 6.79
C ALA A 115 14.29 18.80 5.63
N LYS A 116 13.45 18.57 4.61
CA LYS A 116 13.22 19.54 3.53
C LYS A 116 12.60 20.84 4.06
N GLY A 117 11.56 20.75 4.89
CA GLY A 117 10.88 21.90 5.47
C GLY A 117 11.78 22.72 6.38
N GLU A 118 12.72 22.10 7.07
CA GLU A 118 13.76 22.71 7.93
C GLU A 118 14.97 23.19 7.11
N GLN A 119 14.97 23.02 5.80
CA GLN A 119 16.06 23.43 4.90
C GLN A 119 17.41 22.77 5.24
N VAL A 120 17.38 21.54 5.75
CA VAL A 120 18.59 20.76 6.08
C VAL A 120 19.43 20.49 4.83
N SER A 121 18.79 20.09 3.72
CA SER A 121 19.46 19.85 2.43
C SER A 121 18.45 19.83 1.28
N SER A 122 18.97 19.70 0.05
CA SER A 122 18.13 19.52 -1.14
C SER A 122 17.54 18.11 -1.21
N GLU A 123 16.40 17.94 -1.91
CA GLU A 123 15.81 16.61 -2.16
C GLU A 123 16.81 15.64 -2.79
N ALA A 124 17.60 16.13 -3.75
CA ALA A 124 18.60 15.31 -4.45
C ALA A 124 19.69 14.81 -3.52
N ASP A 125 20.20 15.67 -2.64
CA ASP A 125 21.25 15.29 -1.69
C ASP A 125 20.72 14.34 -0.62
N ILE A 126 19.49 14.56 -0.14
CA ILE A 126 18.82 13.64 0.79
C ILE A 126 18.63 12.26 0.13
N ASP A 127 18.15 12.21 -1.11
CA ASP A 127 17.99 10.95 -1.85
C ASP A 127 19.34 10.22 -2.02
N ILE A 128 20.41 10.94 -2.37
CA ILE A 128 21.76 10.38 -2.50
C ILE A 128 22.26 9.86 -1.15
N ALA A 129 22.16 10.66 -0.10
CA ALA A 129 22.63 10.29 1.24
C ALA A 129 21.93 9.02 1.74
N MET A 130 20.61 8.91 1.55
CA MET A 130 19.84 7.75 1.97
C MET A 130 20.16 6.50 1.14
N LYS A 131 20.34 6.63 -0.18
CA LYS A 131 20.76 5.49 -1.01
C LYS A 131 22.15 4.96 -0.64
N LEU A 132 23.10 5.85 -0.45
CA LEU A 132 24.49 5.46 -0.15
C LEU A 132 24.69 5.06 1.32
N GLY A 133 23.99 5.73 2.26
CA GLY A 133 24.16 5.50 3.68
C GLY A 133 23.39 4.26 4.20
N THR A 134 22.26 3.93 3.59
CA THR A 134 21.40 2.83 4.04
C THR A 134 21.23 1.72 3.01
N ASN A 135 21.85 1.84 1.84
CA ASN A 135 21.73 0.91 0.73
C ASN A 135 20.27 0.68 0.27
N TYR A 136 19.42 1.70 0.37
CA TYR A 136 18.06 1.64 -0.16
C TYR A 136 18.08 1.72 -1.69
N PRO A 137 17.17 1.00 -2.37
CA PRO A 137 17.10 1.00 -3.83
C PRO A 137 16.64 2.35 -4.40
N LEU A 138 15.92 3.15 -3.61
CA LEU A 138 15.43 4.48 -3.94
C LEU A 138 15.59 5.40 -2.75
N GLY A 139 15.82 6.68 -3.02
CA GLY A 139 15.75 7.72 -2.00
C GLY A 139 14.30 8.05 -1.60
N PRO A 140 14.08 8.76 -0.48
CA PRO A 140 12.74 9.05 0.01
C PRO A 140 11.89 9.88 -0.97
N PHE A 141 12.46 10.85 -1.68
CA PHE A 141 11.72 11.64 -2.66
C PHE A 141 11.47 10.84 -3.96
N GLU A 142 12.40 9.95 -4.35
CA GLU A 142 12.18 9.01 -5.45
C GLU A 142 11.03 8.05 -5.11
N TRP A 143 10.96 7.53 -3.87
CA TRP A 143 9.82 6.75 -3.38
C TRP A 143 8.52 7.56 -3.39
N ALA A 144 8.57 8.81 -2.92
CA ALA A 144 7.40 9.69 -2.88
C ALA A 144 6.81 9.92 -4.28
N ARG A 145 7.65 10.17 -5.28
CA ARG A 145 7.24 10.31 -6.69
C ARG A 145 6.66 9.01 -7.26
N LEU A 146 7.25 7.86 -6.94
CA LEU A 146 6.81 6.56 -7.43
C LEU A 146 5.45 6.15 -6.84
N ILE A 147 5.26 6.31 -5.53
CA ILE A 147 4.04 5.91 -4.81
C ILE A 147 2.92 6.94 -5.02
N GLY A 148 3.26 8.21 -4.95
CA GLY A 148 2.36 9.36 -4.97
C GLY A 148 2.07 9.93 -3.59
N LEU A 149 2.27 11.24 -3.42
CA LEU A 149 2.17 11.93 -2.13
C LEU A 149 0.79 11.80 -1.48
N LYS A 150 -0.29 11.84 -2.26
CA LYS A 150 -1.65 11.66 -1.71
C LYS A 150 -1.83 10.34 -0.98
N LYS A 151 -1.25 9.25 -1.51
CA LYS A 151 -1.34 7.92 -0.89
C LYS A 151 -0.52 7.84 0.40
N ILE A 152 0.66 8.44 0.40
CA ILE A 152 1.53 8.51 1.57
C ILE A 152 0.88 9.34 2.67
N HIS A 153 0.39 10.52 2.33
CA HIS A 153 -0.33 11.40 3.25
C HIS A 153 -1.56 10.71 3.85
N ALA A 154 -2.37 10.03 3.02
CA ALA A 154 -3.55 9.31 3.49
C ALA A 154 -3.18 8.21 4.49
N LEU A 155 -2.12 7.43 4.23
CA LEU A 155 -1.64 6.42 5.18
C LEU A 155 -1.15 7.03 6.49
N LEU A 156 -0.33 8.07 6.43
CA LEU A 156 0.18 8.76 7.61
C LEU A 156 -0.95 9.38 8.43
N SER A 157 -1.94 9.99 7.78
CA SER A 157 -3.11 10.56 8.45
C SER A 157 -3.94 9.49 9.16
N GLU A 158 -4.15 8.34 8.54
CA GLU A 158 -4.84 7.21 9.18
C GLU A 158 -4.07 6.70 10.40
N LEU A 159 -2.77 6.50 10.26
CA LEU A 159 -1.89 6.07 11.36
C LEU A 159 -1.80 7.10 12.48
N SER A 160 -1.80 8.38 12.17
CA SER A 160 -1.72 9.46 13.17
C SER A 160 -2.96 9.56 14.05
N SER A 161 -4.10 9.06 13.59
CA SER A 161 -5.32 8.94 14.40
C SER A 161 -5.18 7.93 15.54
N ILE A 162 -4.23 6.99 15.41
CA ILE A 162 -3.93 5.94 16.38
C ILE A 162 -2.72 6.35 17.25
N ASP A 163 -1.69 6.90 16.62
CA ASP A 163 -0.44 7.29 17.30
C ASP A 163 0.13 8.57 16.67
N PRO A 164 0.23 9.68 17.44
CA PRO A 164 0.71 10.97 16.95
C PRO A 164 2.10 10.96 16.30
N ARG A 165 2.95 9.93 16.55
CA ARG A 165 4.27 9.81 15.91
C ARG A 165 4.20 9.74 14.38
N TYR A 166 3.03 9.38 13.84
CA TYR A 166 2.80 9.29 12.39
C TYR A 166 2.29 10.59 11.77
N THR A 167 2.23 11.68 12.55
CA THR A 167 1.74 12.98 12.06
C THR A 167 2.48 13.37 10.77
N PRO A 168 1.75 13.63 9.67
CA PRO A 168 2.39 14.09 8.43
C PRO A 168 3.11 15.42 8.62
N SER A 169 4.30 15.56 8.04
CA SER A 169 5.00 16.86 8.08
C SER A 169 4.18 17.94 7.38
N PRO A 170 4.28 19.21 7.83
CA PRO A 170 3.57 20.32 7.18
C PRO A 170 3.91 20.44 5.68
N THR A 171 5.17 20.26 5.31
CA THR A 171 5.65 20.30 3.93
C THR A 171 5.04 19.19 3.09
N LEU A 172 5.00 17.94 3.59
CA LEU A 172 4.36 16.81 2.90
C LEU A 172 2.87 17.07 2.71
N SER A 173 2.19 17.56 3.76
CA SER A 173 0.76 17.85 3.71
C SER A 173 0.42 18.91 2.68
N GLN A 174 1.19 19.98 2.61
CA GLN A 174 1.02 21.04 1.63
C GLN A 174 1.24 20.55 0.19
N GLU A 175 2.30 19.78 -0.05
CA GLU A 175 2.59 19.25 -1.39
C GLU A 175 1.58 18.17 -1.81
N ALA A 176 1.14 17.34 -0.88
CA ALA A 176 0.09 16.34 -1.16
C ALA A 176 -1.26 16.98 -1.54
N ALA A 177 -1.59 18.14 -0.98
CA ALA A 177 -2.80 18.88 -1.35
C ALA A 177 -2.74 19.46 -2.77
N ASN A 178 -1.54 19.73 -3.26
CA ASN A 178 -1.32 20.34 -4.60
C ASN A 178 -0.98 19.29 -5.70
N ALA A 179 -0.86 18.01 -5.35
CA ALA A 179 -0.43 16.92 -6.25
C ALA A 179 -1.52 16.37 -7.20
#